data_a1b1a4cd23acaaadf30db81268b20a5a
#
_entry.id   a1b1a4cd23acaaadf30db81268b20a5a
#
_cell.length_a   1.000
_cell.length_b   1.000
_cell.length_c   1.000
_cell.angle_alpha   90.00
_cell.angle_beta   90.00
_cell.angle_gamma   90.00
#
_symmetry.space_group_name_H-M   'P 1'
#
loop_
_entity.id
_entity.type
_entity.pdbx_description
1 polymer ?
#
loop_
_entity_poly.entity_id
_entity_poly.type
_entity_poly.pdbx_seq_one_letter_code
_entity_poly.pdbx_strand_id
1 'polypeptide(L)'
;MTLSLLADRLRGGDTVLTAWCGIPDPMVPAALAAEDFDAVTLDMQHGVLDLAAAIRAIPMVAAAGKPALARIPVGDFASASKLLDNGASAVIAPMINTLEDARRFPAFMKYPPLGERSWGPAGALALSRMAMPDYLARANGMALAFAMVETREALAILDDILAVPGLDGVLIGPGDLSIALSNGAEMNPLSPAVDRALDDVARRTRNAGKFAAVYATTGERAREMFAKGYHVCAVGSDLGYLKAGAKAMIQAAR
;
A
#
# COMPACT_ATOMS: atom_id res chain seq x y z
N MET A 1 19.20 -3.13 0.99
CA MET A 1 18.67 -2.22 2.02
C MET A 1 17.15 -2.29 1.96
N THR A 2 16.46 -2.45 3.10
CA THR A 2 15.00 -2.66 3.14
C THR A 2 14.19 -1.49 2.58
N LEU A 3 14.64 -0.24 2.74
CA LEU A 3 13.88 0.95 2.28
C LEU A 3 13.76 1.07 0.76
N SER A 4 14.79 0.70 0.00
CA SER A 4 14.71 0.73 -1.47
C SER A 4 14.15 -0.56 -2.08
N LEU A 5 14.09 -1.63 -1.29
CA LEU A 5 13.80 -2.98 -1.77
C LEU A 5 12.47 -3.06 -2.55
N LEU A 6 11.41 -2.42 -2.03
CA LEU A 6 10.12 -2.41 -2.72
C LEU A 6 10.20 -1.71 -4.08
N ALA A 7 10.78 -0.50 -4.10
CA ALA A 7 10.93 0.27 -5.32
C ALA A 7 11.85 -0.41 -6.35
N ASP A 8 12.94 -1.01 -5.88
CA ASP A 8 13.91 -1.71 -6.73
C ASP A 8 13.26 -2.96 -7.36
N ARG A 9 12.51 -3.76 -6.59
CA ARG A 9 11.77 -4.93 -7.09
C ARG A 9 10.72 -4.55 -8.13
N LEU A 10 9.88 -3.55 -7.82
CA LEU A 10 8.82 -3.13 -8.75
C LEU A 10 9.38 -2.56 -10.06
N ARG A 11 10.49 -1.81 -10.00
CA ARG A 11 11.19 -1.33 -11.21
C ARG A 11 11.90 -2.44 -11.97
N GLY A 12 12.30 -3.50 -11.28
CA GLY A 12 12.84 -4.72 -11.89
C GLY A 12 11.79 -5.59 -12.58
N GLY A 13 10.51 -5.27 -12.41
CA GLY A 13 9.39 -6.03 -12.99
C GLY A 13 8.87 -7.16 -12.11
N ASP A 14 9.33 -7.24 -10.84
CA ASP A 14 8.84 -8.24 -9.89
C ASP A 14 7.41 -7.90 -9.42
N THR A 15 6.68 -8.94 -9.05
CA THR A 15 5.42 -8.82 -8.31
C THR A 15 5.70 -8.89 -6.81
N VAL A 16 4.81 -8.26 -6.01
CA VAL A 16 4.93 -8.17 -4.55
C VAL A 16 3.63 -8.61 -3.89
N LEU A 17 3.71 -9.67 -3.09
CA LEU A 17 2.62 -10.12 -2.23
C LEU A 17 2.80 -9.52 -0.84
N THR A 18 1.84 -8.73 -0.36
CA THR A 18 1.91 -8.09 0.96
C THR A 18 0.84 -8.60 1.91
N ALA A 19 1.23 -8.90 3.16
CA ALA A 19 0.29 -9.14 4.24
C ALA A 19 -0.41 -7.82 4.61
N TRP A 20 -1.66 -7.90 5.14
CA TRP A 20 -2.44 -6.75 5.57
C TRP A 20 -2.72 -6.81 7.07
N CYS A 21 -2.23 -5.82 7.83
CA CYS A 21 -2.24 -5.82 9.29
C CYS A 21 -3.04 -4.63 9.83
N GLY A 22 -4.05 -4.91 10.65
CA GLY A 22 -4.87 -3.91 11.35
C GLY A 22 -4.84 -4.04 12.87
N ILE A 23 -4.25 -5.11 13.43
CA ILE A 23 -4.11 -5.32 14.87
C ILE A 23 -3.00 -4.41 15.42
N PRO A 24 -3.24 -3.64 16.52
CA PRO A 24 -2.33 -2.59 16.98
C PRO A 24 -1.13 -3.10 17.80
N ASP A 25 -0.73 -4.36 17.60
CA ASP A 25 0.44 -4.95 18.26
C ASP A 25 1.56 -5.16 17.24
N PRO A 26 2.75 -4.57 17.43
CA PRO A 26 3.87 -4.67 16.48
C PRO A 26 4.42 -6.09 16.31
N MET A 27 4.11 -7.02 17.22
CA MET A 27 4.48 -8.44 17.07
C MET A 27 3.69 -9.12 15.94
N VAL A 28 2.47 -8.66 15.63
CA VAL A 28 1.66 -9.24 14.55
C VAL A 28 2.28 -9.01 13.18
N PRO A 29 2.56 -7.76 12.74
CA PRO A 29 3.27 -7.53 11.49
C PRO A 29 4.69 -8.13 11.48
N ALA A 30 5.38 -8.22 12.62
CA ALA A 30 6.68 -8.89 12.71
C ALA A 30 6.57 -10.41 12.45
N ALA A 31 5.56 -11.08 13.00
CA ALA A 31 5.31 -12.49 12.76
C ALA A 31 4.98 -12.75 11.27
N LEU A 32 4.12 -11.90 10.67
CA LEU A 32 3.79 -12.01 9.25
C LEU A 32 4.98 -11.68 8.33
N ALA A 33 5.86 -10.78 8.75
CA ALA A 33 7.10 -10.50 8.01
C ALA A 33 8.09 -11.68 8.03
N ALA A 34 7.99 -12.58 8.99
CA ALA A 34 8.80 -13.81 9.06
C ALA A 34 8.29 -14.90 8.09
N GLU A 35 7.07 -14.78 7.59
CA GLU A 35 6.51 -15.68 6.58
C GLU A 35 6.94 -15.25 5.15
N ASP A 36 6.57 -16.04 4.14
CA ASP A 36 6.96 -15.84 2.74
C ASP A 36 6.22 -14.67 2.02
N PHE A 37 5.70 -13.69 2.78
CA PHE A 37 5.27 -12.43 2.19
C PHE A 37 6.46 -11.60 1.74
N ASP A 38 6.31 -10.86 0.64
CA ASP A 38 7.34 -9.95 0.13
C ASP A 38 7.39 -8.63 0.91
N ALA A 39 6.27 -8.25 1.53
CA ALA A 39 6.09 -7.00 2.25
C ALA A 39 4.99 -7.14 3.32
N VAL A 40 4.86 -6.12 4.18
CA VAL A 40 3.77 -6.01 5.15
C VAL A 40 3.14 -4.62 5.04
N THR A 41 1.82 -4.57 4.93
CA THR A 41 1.02 -3.33 4.91
C THR A 41 0.34 -3.12 6.25
N LEU A 42 0.57 -1.95 6.84
CA LEU A 42 0.01 -1.49 8.11
C LEU A 42 -1.23 -0.65 7.83
N ASP A 43 -2.41 -1.08 8.28
CA ASP A 43 -3.68 -0.43 8.00
C ASP A 43 -4.13 0.48 9.13
N MET A 44 -3.98 1.79 8.95
CA MET A 44 -4.42 2.82 9.90
C MET A 44 -5.81 3.40 9.56
N GLN A 45 -6.43 2.97 8.45
CA GLN A 45 -7.75 3.47 8.05
C GLN A 45 -8.88 2.65 8.70
N HIS A 46 -8.88 1.34 8.52
CA HIS A 46 -9.91 0.43 9.03
C HIS A 46 -9.39 -0.50 10.13
N GLY A 47 -8.08 -0.62 10.28
CA GLY A 47 -7.45 -1.27 11.42
C GLY A 47 -7.59 -0.45 12.70
N VAL A 48 -7.36 -1.10 13.85
CA VAL A 48 -7.27 -0.42 15.16
C VAL A 48 -5.85 0.14 15.39
N LEU A 49 -4.97 0.00 14.41
CA LEU A 49 -3.58 0.39 14.43
C LEU A 49 -3.46 1.91 14.27
N ASP A 50 -2.91 2.59 15.27
CA ASP A 50 -2.62 4.04 15.22
C ASP A 50 -1.23 4.34 14.67
N LEU A 51 -0.93 5.62 14.45
CA LEU A 51 0.37 6.07 13.94
C LEU A 51 1.53 5.62 14.84
N ALA A 52 1.36 5.64 16.16
CA ALA A 52 2.42 5.26 17.08
C ALA A 52 2.70 3.74 17.02
N ALA A 53 1.66 2.92 16.88
CA ALA A 53 1.81 1.47 16.67
C ALA A 53 2.46 1.18 15.31
N ALA A 54 2.07 1.88 14.25
CA ALA A 54 2.67 1.74 12.92
C ALA A 54 4.18 2.08 12.95
N ILE A 55 4.55 3.20 13.58
CA ILE A 55 5.96 3.60 13.73
C ILE A 55 6.77 2.55 14.50
N ARG A 56 6.20 1.90 15.52
CA ARG A 56 6.88 0.81 16.24
C ARG A 56 6.98 -0.48 15.42
N ALA A 57 6.02 -0.76 14.55
CA ALA A 57 6.00 -1.96 13.71
C ALA A 57 7.02 -1.90 12.55
N ILE A 58 7.23 -0.72 11.94
CA ILE A 58 8.12 -0.54 10.79
C ILE A 58 9.52 -1.14 11.02
N PRO A 59 10.27 -0.81 12.10
CA PRO A 59 11.59 -1.38 12.32
C PRO A 59 11.57 -2.89 12.56
N MET A 60 10.48 -3.45 13.10
CA MET A 60 10.35 -4.90 13.30
C MET A 60 10.14 -5.64 11.98
N VAL A 61 9.34 -5.08 11.07
CA VAL A 61 9.19 -5.60 9.70
C VAL A 61 10.52 -5.49 8.95
N ALA A 62 11.23 -4.37 9.09
CA ALA A 62 12.55 -4.16 8.48
C ALA A 62 13.62 -5.12 9.03
N ALA A 63 13.55 -5.51 10.31
CA ALA A 63 14.46 -6.50 10.91
C ALA A 63 14.29 -7.90 10.29
N ALA A 64 13.09 -8.25 9.81
CA ALA A 64 12.85 -9.46 9.02
C ALA A 64 13.29 -9.34 7.54
N GLY A 65 13.90 -8.22 7.15
CA GLY A 65 14.36 -7.98 5.78
C GLY A 65 13.26 -7.58 4.80
N LYS A 66 12.07 -7.24 5.28
CA LYS A 66 10.90 -6.92 4.45
C LYS A 66 10.60 -5.41 4.46
N PRO A 67 10.10 -4.83 3.35
CA PRO A 67 9.59 -3.45 3.33
C PRO A 67 8.24 -3.35 4.03
N ALA A 68 8.04 -2.26 4.79
CA ALA A 68 6.76 -1.91 5.37
C ALA A 68 6.04 -0.87 4.49
N LEU A 69 4.78 -1.13 4.18
CA LEU A 69 3.84 -0.18 3.58
C LEU A 69 2.87 0.28 4.67
N ALA A 70 2.23 1.43 4.49
CA ALA A 70 1.19 1.87 5.42
C ALA A 70 0.03 2.53 4.67
N ARG A 71 -1.22 2.16 5.02
CA ARG A 71 -2.41 2.88 4.58
C ARG A 71 -2.80 3.88 5.65
N ILE A 72 -2.84 5.16 5.30
CA ILE A 72 -3.18 6.27 6.20
C ILE A 72 -4.71 6.46 6.29
N PRO A 73 -5.23 7.14 7.34
CA PRO A 73 -6.61 7.61 7.37
C PRO A 73 -6.93 8.54 6.20
N VAL A 74 -8.20 8.63 5.83
CA VAL A 74 -8.68 9.51 4.74
C VAL A 74 -8.24 10.95 4.99
N GLY A 75 -7.54 11.55 4.03
CA GLY A 75 -7.11 12.95 4.06
C GLY A 75 -5.94 13.27 5.02
N ASP A 76 -5.44 12.29 5.80
CA ASP A 76 -4.33 12.50 6.74
C ASP A 76 -2.96 12.36 6.04
N PHE A 77 -2.71 13.23 5.07
CA PHE A 77 -1.43 13.22 4.32
C PHE A 77 -0.22 13.58 5.18
N ALA A 78 -0.43 14.29 6.31
CA ALA A 78 0.65 14.62 7.24
C ALA A 78 1.28 13.37 7.87
N SER A 79 0.48 12.35 8.16
CA SER A 79 0.98 11.07 8.67
C SER A 79 1.89 10.34 7.68
N ALA A 80 1.74 10.57 6.36
CA ALA A 80 2.61 10.00 5.34
C ALA A 80 4.08 10.38 5.55
N SER A 81 4.36 11.68 5.80
CA SER A 81 5.72 12.16 6.08
C SER A 81 6.31 11.46 7.31
N LYS A 82 5.54 11.34 8.40
CA LYS A 82 6.00 10.68 9.64
C LYS A 82 6.29 9.19 9.46
N LEU A 83 5.48 8.48 8.68
CA LEU A 83 5.72 7.08 8.35
C LEU A 83 7.02 6.92 7.56
N LEU A 84 7.24 7.76 6.56
CA LEU A 84 8.48 7.77 5.78
C LEU A 84 9.70 8.16 6.61
N ASP A 85 9.56 9.09 7.55
CA ASP A 85 10.64 9.48 8.48
C ASP A 85 11.08 8.31 9.38
N ASN A 86 10.18 7.35 9.61
CA ASN A 86 10.42 6.16 10.39
C ASN A 86 10.71 4.90 9.54
N GLY A 87 10.81 5.04 8.21
CA GLY A 87 11.31 3.98 7.33
C GLY A 87 10.24 3.16 6.61
N ALA A 88 9.00 3.65 6.49
CA ALA A 88 8.06 3.06 5.55
C ALA A 88 8.58 3.19 4.11
N SER A 89 8.41 2.14 3.30
CA SER A 89 8.84 2.10 1.90
C SER A 89 7.75 2.62 0.95
N ALA A 90 6.48 2.57 1.37
CA ALA A 90 5.36 3.11 0.62
C ALA A 90 4.26 3.59 1.56
N VAL A 91 3.49 4.56 1.09
CA VAL A 91 2.24 4.99 1.74
C VAL A 91 1.09 4.89 0.75
N ILE A 92 -0.05 4.45 1.25
CA ILE A 92 -1.30 4.29 0.52
C ILE A 92 -2.28 5.30 1.08
N ALA A 93 -2.80 6.20 0.23
CA ALA A 93 -3.82 7.18 0.61
C ALA A 93 -5.19 6.76 0.08
N PRO A 94 -6.17 6.47 0.95
CA PRO A 94 -7.51 6.06 0.55
C PRO A 94 -8.35 7.23 0.02
N MET A 95 -9.43 6.91 -0.71
CA MET A 95 -10.47 7.85 -1.14
C MET A 95 -9.92 9.07 -1.92
N ILE A 96 -8.97 8.87 -2.81
CA ILE A 96 -8.47 9.94 -3.68
C ILE A 96 -9.48 10.17 -4.81
N ASN A 97 -10.41 11.09 -4.59
CA ASN A 97 -11.54 11.36 -5.46
C ASN A 97 -11.40 12.65 -6.27
N THR A 98 -10.41 13.48 -5.95
CA THR A 98 -10.15 14.76 -6.61
C THR A 98 -8.71 14.87 -7.10
N LEU A 99 -8.48 15.65 -8.14
CA LEU A 99 -7.14 15.94 -8.62
C LEU A 99 -6.33 16.77 -7.60
N GLU A 100 -7.00 17.55 -6.75
CA GLU A 100 -6.36 18.28 -5.66
C GLU A 100 -5.75 17.31 -4.64
N ASP A 101 -6.51 16.32 -4.16
CA ASP A 101 -6.01 15.30 -3.23
C ASP A 101 -4.90 14.47 -3.86
N ALA A 102 -5.06 14.09 -5.15
CA ALA A 102 -4.05 13.36 -5.90
C ALA A 102 -2.71 14.12 -6.01
N ARG A 103 -2.73 15.46 -6.04
CA ARG A 103 -1.53 16.31 -6.03
C ARG A 103 -0.99 16.53 -4.62
N ARG A 104 -1.86 16.78 -3.65
CA ARG A 104 -1.47 17.04 -2.26
C ARG A 104 -0.80 15.83 -1.62
N PHE A 105 -1.31 14.64 -1.84
CA PHE A 105 -0.77 13.43 -1.23
C PHE A 105 0.73 13.22 -1.52
N PRO A 106 1.21 13.12 -2.77
CA PRO A 106 2.64 12.97 -3.03
C PRO A 106 3.48 14.19 -2.62
N ALA A 107 2.90 15.39 -2.53
CA ALA A 107 3.61 16.58 -2.04
C ALA A 107 4.09 16.39 -0.60
N PHE A 108 3.32 15.73 0.27
CA PHE A 108 3.73 15.36 1.63
C PHE A 108 4.78 14.24 1.69
N MET A 109 4.96 13.49 0.61
CA MET A 109 5.85 12.32 0.57
C MET A 109 7.21 12.59 -0.04
N LYS A 110 7.28 13.51 -0.99
CA LYS A 110 8.47 13.78 -1.80
C LYS A 110 9.17 15.06 -1.34
N TYR A 111 10.50 15.03 -1.34
CA TYR A 111 11.29 16.24 -1.11
C TYR A 111 11.32 17.14 -2.37
N PRO A 112 11.61 18.44 -2.23
CA PRO A 112 11.83 19.33 -3.36
C PRO A 112 12.82 18.76 -4.39
N PRO A 113 12.65 19.03 -5.68
CA PRO A 113 11.63 19.89 -6.29
C PRO A 113 10.31 19.16 -6.57
N LEU A 114 10.18 17.87 -6.24
CA LEU A 114 9.04 17.03 -6.61
C LEU A 114 7.86 17.18 -5.63
N GLY A 115 8.13 17.55 -4.38
CA GLY A 115 7.15 17.76 -3.33
C GLY A 115 7.62 18.76 -2.28
N GLU A 116 6.96 18.75 -1.11
CA GLU A 116 7.13 19.74 -0.03
C GLU A 116 7.46 19.06 1.32
N ARG A 117 7.84 17.78 1.32
CA ARG A 117 8.15 17.05 2.55
C ARG A 117 9.23 17.75 3.35
N SER A 118 8.95 17.98 4.63
CA SER A 118 9.92 18.52 5.58
C SER A 118 10.99 17.48 5.94
N TRP A 119 12.21 17.92 6.24
CA TRP A 119 13.33 17.05 6.57
C TRP A 119 13.28 16.58 8.03
N GLY A 120 13.17 15.27 8.25
CA GLY A 120 13.17 14.67 9.59
C GLY A 120 13.36 13.14 9.59
N PRO A 121 14.16 12.52 8.67
CA PRO A 121 14.16 11.08 8.44
C PRO A 121 15.03 10.28 9.45
N ALA A 122 14.94 10.55 10.75
CA ALA A 122 15.83 9.95 11.75
C ALA A 122 15.74 8.40 11.78
N GLY A 123 14.53 7.86 11.80
CA GLY A 123 14.29 6.41 11.77
C GLY A 123 14.72 5.78 10.43
N ALA A 124 14.39 6.44 9.32
CA ALA A 124 14.77 5.97 7.99
C ALA A 124 16.29 5.96 7.79
N LEU A 125 17.00 6.97 8.28
CA LEU A 125 18.47 7.01 8.28
C LEU A 125 19.06 5.86 9.11
N ALA A 126 18.53 5.62 10.31
CA ALA A 126 18.97 4.53 11.17
C ALA A 126 18.78 3.15 10.51
N LEU A 127 17.61 2.92 9.87
CA LEU A 127 17.31 1.67 9.17
C LEU A 127 18.09 1.50 7.87
N SER A 128 18.28 2.57 7.10
CA SER A 128 19.01 2.50 5.83
C SER A 128 20.53 2.45 5.99
N ARG A 129 21.05 2.96 7.09
CA ARG A 129 22.49 3.17 7.33
C ARG A 129 23.16 4.02 6.24
N MET A 130 22.39 4.86 5.56
CA MET A 130 22.92 5.79 4.54
C MET A 130 23.46 7.05 5.21
N ALA A 131 24.49 7.67 4.60
CA ALA A 131 24.81 9.06 4.88
C ALA A 131 23.66 9.99 4.45
N MET A 132 23.48 11.13 5.15
CA MET A 132 22.39 12.07 4.86
C MET A 132 22.32 12.53 3.40
N PRO A 133 23.46 12.88 2.72
CA PRO A 133 23.41 13.29 1.31
C PRO A 133 22.93 12.17 0.38
N ASP A 134 23.39 10.92 0.63
CA ASP A 134 23.00 9.76 -0.18
C ASP A 134 21.53 9.40 0.02
N TYR A 135 21.03 9.52 1.26
CA TYR A 135 19.61 9.33 1.55
C TYR A 135 18.77 10.38 0.83
N LEU A 136 19.11 11.67 0.94
CA LEU A 136 18.37 12.76 0.30
C LEU A 136 18.32 12.57 -1.23
N ALA A 137 19.44 12.23 -1.86
CA ALA A 137 19.53 12.00 -3.30
C ALA A 137 18.61 10.85 -3.78
N ARG A 138 18.36 9.85 -2.93
CA ARG A 138 17.58 8.65 -3.27
C ARG A 138 16.16 8.64 -2.72
N ALA A 139 15.85 9.47 -1.73
CA ALA A 139 14.62 9.41 -0.95
C ALA A 139 13.35 9.44 -1.79
N ASN A 140 13.27 10.35 -2.78
CA ASN A 140 12.13 10.46 -3.68
C ASN A 140 11.90 9.21 -4.52
N GLY A 141 12.96 8.50 -4.86
CA GLY A 141 12.88 7.23 -5.59
C GLY A 141 12.60 6.01 -4.71
N MET A 142 12.95 6.05 -3.42
CA MET A 142 12.72 4.93 -2.49
C MET A 142 11.31 4.92 -1.92
N ALA A 143 10.73 6.09 -1.66
CA ALA A 143 9.40 6.24 -1.07
C ALA A 143 8.31 6.19 -2.16
N LEU A 144 7.44 5.19 -2.14
CA LEU A 144 6.39 5.01 -3.14
C LEU A 144 5.04 5.54 -2.64
N ALA A 145 4.38 6.36 -3.48
CA ALA A 145 3.06 6.93 -3.23
C ALA A 145 1.99 6.18 -4.04
N PHE A 146 1.03 5.55 -3.36
CA PHE A 146 -0.11 4.87 -3.99
C PHE A 146 -1.41 5.58 -3.63
N ALA A 147 -2.12 6.13 -4.63
CA ALA A 147 -3.47 6.66 -4.45
C ALA A 147 -4.50 5.54 -4.57
N MET A 148 -5.46 5.43 -3.63
CA MET A 148 -6.56 4.48 -3.81
C MET A 148 -7.62 5.04 -4.76
N VAL A 149 -7.95 4.22 -5.76
CA VAL A 149 -9.01 4.46 -6.75
C VAL A 149 -10.12 3.43 -6.48
N GLU A 150 -11.17 3.87 -5.81
CA GLU A 150 -12.20 2.98 -5.26
C GLU A 150 -13.62 3.57 -5.35
N THR A 151 -13.77 4.66 -6.14
CA THR A 151 -15.04 5.33 -6.40
C THR A 151 -15.24 5.60 -7.89
N ARG A 152 -16.48 5.97 -8.29
CA ARG A 152 -16.78 6.38 -9.67
C ARG A 152 -16.06 7.66 -10.05
N GLU A 153 -15.97 8.60 -9.12
CA GLU A 153 -15.29 9.88 -9.27
C GLU A 153 -13.79 9.66 -9.56
N ALA A 154 -13.13 8.82 -8.77
CA ALA A 154 -11.73 8.49 -8.97
C ALA A 154 -11.48 7.78 -10.32
N LEU A 155 -12.35 6.83 -10.71
CA LEU A 155 -12.27 6.17 -12.02
C LEU A 155 -12.42 7.15 -13.18
N ALA A 156 -13.32 8.15 -13.03
CA ALA A 156 -13.58 9.14 -14.08
C ALA A 156 -12.36 10.02 -14.38
N ILE A 157 -11.54 10.31 -13.36
CA ILE A 157 -10.33 11.15 -13.46
C ILE A 157 -9.03 10.33 -13.37
N LEU A 158 -9.08 9.02 -13.60
CA LEU A 158 -7.92 8.14 -13.40
C LEU A 158 -6.68 8.56 -14.18
N ASP A 159 -6.82 9.00 -15.44
CA ASP A 159 -5.67 9.43 -16.24
C ASP A 159 -5.05 10.72 -15.70
N ASP A 160 -5.86 11.64 -15.17
CA ASP A 160 -5.37 12.85 -14.49
C ASP A 160 -4.64 12.49 -13.20
N ILE A 161 -5.17 11.53 -12.41
CA ILE A 161 -4.48 11.00 -11.22
C ILE A 161 -3.13 10.38 -11.61
N LEU A 162 -3.12 9.54 -12.62
CA LEU A 162 -1.89 8.86 -13.10
C LEU A 162 -0.86 9.85 -13.65
N ALA A 163 -1.28 11.00 -14.17
CA ALA A 163 -0.39 12.05 -14.66
C ALA A 163 0.27 12.87 -13.53
N VAL A 164 -0.16 12.74 -12.27
CA VAL A 164 0.38 13.55 -11.16
C VAL A 164 1.86 13.23 -10.92
N PRO A 165 2.75 14.24 -10.93
CA PRO A 165 4.14 14.06 -10.55
C PRO A 165 4.29 13.60 -9.10
N GLY A 166 5.24 12.69 -8.85
CA GLY A 166 5.48 12.16 -7.51
C GLY A 166 4.53 11.04 -7.06
N LEU A 167 3.41 10.82 -7.76
CA LEU A 167 2.60 9.62 -7.57
C LEU A 167 3.26 8.44 -8.29
N ASP A 168 3.46 7.33 -7.61
CA ASP A 168 4.16 6.15 -8.16
C ASP A 168 3.19 5.08 -8.66
N GLY A 169 1.97 5.04 -8.15
CA GLY A 169 0.97 4.07 -8.57
C GLY A 169 -0.41 4.32 -7.99
N VAL A 170 -1.32 3.39 -8.30
CA VAL A 170 -2.67 3.37 -7.73
C VAL A 170 -2.94 2.02 -7.08
N LEU A 171 -3.76 2.02 -6.02
CA LEU A 171 -4.27 0.82 -5.37
C LEU A 171 -5.79 0.78 -5.47
N ILE A 172 -6.33 -0.38 -5.82
CA ILE A 172 -7.78 -0.58 -5.89
C ILE A 172 -8.28 -1.29 -4.63
N GLY A 173 -9.30 -0.70 -4.00
CA GLY A 173 -10.13 -1.33 -2.97
C GLY A 173 -11.40 -1.92 -3.59
N PRO A 174 -11.44 -3.23 -3.97
CA PRO A 174 -12.57 -3.78 -4.70
C PRO A 174 -13.88 -3.79 -3.91
N GLY A 175 -13.82 -3.77 -2.57
CA GLY A 175 -14.99 -3.66 -1.70
C GLY A 175 -15.71 -2.34 -1.91
N ASP A 176 -15.03 -1.22 -1.64
CA ASP A 176 -15.58 0.13 -1.80
C ASP A 176 -15.95 0.42 -3.26
N LEU A 177 -15.11 -0.03 -4.21
CA LEU A 177 -15.40 0.09 -5.62
C LEU A 177 -16.71 -0.63 -6.00
N SER A 178 -16.99 -1.81 -5.42
CA SER A 178 -18.24 -2.54 -5.70
C SER A 178 -19.47 -1.78 -5.18
N ILE A 179 -19.36 -1.20 -3.98
CA ILE A 179 -20.40 -0.36 -3.39
C ILE A 179 -20.65 0.88 -4.27
N ALA A 180 -19.57 1.55 -4.68
CA ALA A 180 -19.67 2.73 -5.56
C ALA A 180 -20.28 2.39 -6.92
N LEU A 181 -19.86 1.31 -7.58
CA LEU A 181 -20.36 0.90 -8.88
C LEU A 181 -21.83 0.46 -8.85
N SER A 182 -22.30 -0.11 -7.73
CA SER A 182 -23.70 -0.53 -7.54
C SER A 182 -24.60 0.58 -6.98
N ASN A 183 -24.10 1.81 -6.76
CA ASN A 183 -24.79 2.89 -6.04
C ASN A 183 -25.26 2.47 -4.63
N GLY A 184 -24.44 1.73 -3.90
CA GLY A 184 -24.73 1.27 -2.55
C GLY A 184 -25.64 0.05 -2.48
N ALA A 185 -26.00 -0.58 -3.61
CA ALA A 185 -26.94 -1.70 -3.62
C ALA A 185 -26.32 -3.02 -3.12
N GLU A 186 -25.03 -3.23 -3.34
CA GLU A 186 -24.35 -4.46 -2.93
C GLU A 186 -22.85 -4.24 -2.65
N MET A 187 -22.30 -5.07 -1.75
CA MET A 187 -20.87 -5.23 -1.55
C MET A 187 -20.45 -6.56 -2.17
N ASN A 188 -20.01 -6.51 -3.43
CA ASN A 188 -19.61 -7.68 -4.21
C ASN A 188 -18.32 -7.40 -4.99
N PRO A 189 -17.14 -7.58 -4.35
CA PRO A 189 -15.84 -7.29 -4.96
C PRO A 189 -15.48 -8.22 -6.14
N LEU A 190 -16.28 -9.26 -6.37
CA LEU A 190 -16.12 -10.20 -7.48
C LEU A 190 -17.16 -9.97 -8.59
N SER A 191 -17.92 -8.89 -8.54
CA SER A 191 -18.93 -8.59 -9.58
C SER A 191 -18.26 -8.36 -10.94
N PRO A 192 -18.95 -8.67 -12.06
CA PRO A 192 -18.42 -8.41 -13.41
C PRO A 192 -18.11 -6.93 -13.67
N ALA A 193 -18.79 -6.01 -12.96
CA ALA A 193 -18.52 -4.58 -13.07
C ALA A 193 -17.16 -4.21 -12.44
N VAL A 194 -16.88 -4.76 -11.26
CA VAL A 194 -15.57 -4.60 -10.60
C VAL A 194 -14.46 -5.22 -11.44
N ASP A 195 -14.68 -6.42 -11.99
CA ASP A 195 -13.68 -7.12 -12.78
C ASP A 195 -13.28 -6.32 -14.03
N ARG A 196 -14.26 -5.73 -14.73
CA ARG A 196 -13.98 -4.83 -15.87
C ARG A 196 -13.23 -3.56 -15.45
N ALA A 197 -13.57 -2.98 -14.30
CA ALA A 197 -12.86 -1.82 -13.77
C ALA A 197 -11.40 -2.16 -13.41
N LEU A 198 -11.17 -3.34 -12.81
CA LEU A 198 -9.82 -3.83 -12.51
C LEU A 198 -8.98 -4.01 -13.79
N ASP A 199 -9.54 -4.58 -14.85
CA ASP A 199 -8.85 -4.72 -16.13
C ASP A 199 -8.50 -3.35 -16.75
N ASP A 200 -9.42 -2.41 -16.71
CA ASP A 200 -9.21 -1.06 -17.25
C ASP A 200 -8.14 -0.29 -16.45
N VAL A 201 -8.22 -0.33 -15.11
CA VAL A 201 -7.22 0.33 -14.25
C VAL A 201 -5.83 -0.27 -14.47
N ALA A 202 -5.68 -1.59 -14.49
CA ALA A 202 -4.39 -2.24 -14.74
C ALA A 202 -3.78 -1.81 -16.07
N ARG A 203 -4.60 -1.76 -17.14
CA ARG A 203 -4.18 -1.33 -18.47
C ARG A 203 -3.75 0.13 -18.50
N ARG A 204 -4.57 1.06 -17.95
CA ARG A 204 -4.29 2.51 -17.93
C ARG A 204 -3.06 2.82 -17.09
N THR A 205 -2.93 2.19 -15.92
CA THR A 205 -1.78 2.37 -15.02
C THR A 205 -0.48 1.94 -15.69
N ARG A 206 -0.49 0.80 -16.37
CA ARG A 206 0.67 0.32 -17.15
C ARG A 206 1.02 1.29 -18.28
N ASN A 207 0.04 1.79 -19.03
CA ASN A 207 0.26 2.75 -20.10
C ASN A 207 0.86 4.06 -19.61
N ALA A 208 0.55 4.45 -18.36
CA ALA A 208 1.14 5.61 -17.70
C ALA A 208 2.55 5.34 -17.12
N GLY A 209 3.08 4.11 -17.24
CA GLY A 209 4.37 3.73 -16.64
C GLY A 209 4.35 3.71 -15.11
N LYS A 210 3.18 3.47 -14.50
CA LYS A 210 2.97 3.47 -13.05
C LYS A 210 2.69 2.05 -12.53
N PHE A 211 2.73 1.88 -11.20
CA PHE A 211 2.47 0.60 -10.56
C PHE A 211 0.99 0.43 -10.21
N ALA A 212 0.40 -0.69 -10.59
CA ALA A 212 -0.94 -1.08 -10.18
C ALA A 212 -0.88 -1.98 -8.94
N ALA A 213 -1.67 -1.65 -7.93
CA ALA A 213 -1.83 -2.43 -6.72
C ALA A 213 -3.31 -2.73 -6.45
N VAL A 214 -3.60 -3.82 -5.74
CA VAL A 214 -4.98 -4.23 -5.44
C VAL A 214 -5.04 -5.00 -4.12
N TYR A 215 -6.18 -4.91 -3.43
CA TYR A 215 -6.51 -5.80 -2.32
C TYR A 215 -7.26 -7.04 -2.83
N ALA A 216 -6.79 -8.23 -2.46
CA ALA A 216 -7.40 -9.51 -2.79
C ALA A 216 -7.83 -10.24 -1.51
N THR A 217 -9.02 -10.82 -1.51
CA THR A 217 -9.56 -11.54 -0.34
C THR A 217 -8.96 -12.93 -0.16
N THR A 218 -8.43 -13.52 -1.23
CA THR A 218 -7.82 -14.87 -1.24
C THR A 218 -6.54 -14.91 -2.05
N GLY A 219 -5.72 -15.94 -1.84
CA GLY A 219 -4.49 -16.17 -2.61
C GLY A 219 -4.77 -16.46 -4.09
N GLU A 220 -5.87 -17.17 -4.39
CA GLU A 220 -6.30 -17.44 -5.78
C GLU A 220 -6.60 -16.12 -6.50
N ARG A 221 -7.33 -15.21 -5.82
CA ARG A 221 -7.65 -13.89 -6.37
C ARG A 221 -6.37 -13.05 -6.56
N ALA A 222 -5.42 -13.11 -5.65
CA ALA A 222 -4.13 -12.42 -5.82
C ALA A 222 -3.38 -12.94 -7.08
N ARG A 223 -3.38 -14.25 -7.30
CA ARG A 223 -2.78 -14.87 -8.51
C ARG A 223 -3.46 -14.38 -9.80
N GLU A 224 -4.79 -14.27 -9.81
CA GLU A 224 -5.52 -13.73 -10.94
C GLU A 224 -5.14 -12.25 -11.20
N MET A 225 -4.98 -11.45 -10.14
CA MET A 225 -4.59 -10.05 -10.26
C MET A 225 -3.18 -9.90 -10.82
N PHE A 226 -2.23 -10.71 -10.38
CA PHE A 226 -0.90 -10.72 -10.99
C PHE A 226 -0.96 -11.07 -12.48
N ALA A 227 -1.79 -12.05 -12.89
CA ALA A 227 -1.99 -12.38 -14.29
C ALA A 227 -2.65 -11.24 -15.10
N LYS A 228 -3.44 -10.38 -14.47
CA LYS A 228 -4.01 -9.15 -15.07
C LYS A 228 -2.97 -8.00 -15.18
N GLY A 229 -1.77 -8.16 -14.59
CA GLY A 229 -0.68 -7.19 -14.63
C GLY A 229 -0.64 -6.22 -13.45
N TYR A 230 -1.22 -6.59 -12.30
CA TYR A 230 -0.98 -5.90 -11.04
C TYR A 230 0.42 -6.22 -10.53
N HIS A 231 1.08 -5.22 -9.95
CA HIS A 231 2.44 -5.34 -9.42
C HIS A 231 2.46 -5.66 -7.93
N VAL A 232 1.46 -5.15 -7.18
CA VAL A 232 1.34 -5.37 -5.73
C VAL A 232 -0.05 -5.92 -5.43
N CYS A 233 -0.12 -7.06 -4.76
CA CYS A 233 -1.36 -7.62 -4.24
C CYS A 233 -1.28 -7.73 -2.72
N ALA A 234 -2.16 -7.02 -2.01
CA ALA A 234 -2.44 -7.29 -0.62
C ALA A 234 -3.41 -8.48 -0.53
N VAL A 235 -3.14 -9.46 0.32
CA VAL A 235 -4.00 -10.64 0.42
C VAL A 235 -4.45 -10.89 1.84
N GLY A 236 -5.78 -11.06 2.04
CA GLY A 236 -6.36 -11.34 3.34
C GLY A 236 -6.08 -10.26 4.39
N SER A 237 -6.18 -10.61 5.67
CA SER A 237 -5.84 -9.73 6.80
C SER A 237 -5.37 -10.56 7.99
N ASP A 238 -4.64 -9.94 8.91
CA ASP A 238 -4.15 -10.55 10.15
C ASP A 238 -5.27 -11.24 10.96
N LEU A 239 -6.43 -10.60 11.14
CA LEU A 239 -7.61 -11.23 11.73
C LEU A 239 -8.11 -12.43 10.92
N GLY A 240 -8.04 -12.36 9.60
CA GLY A 240 -8.40 -13.46 8.71
C GLY A 240 -7.47 -14.66 8.87
N TYR A 241 -6.16 -14.42 8.89
CA TYR A 241 -5.15 -15.47 9.09
C TYR A 241 -5.30 -16.13 10.46
N LEU A 242 -5.50 -15.33 11.53
CA LEU A 242 -5.70 -15.82 12.89
C LEU A 242 -6.94 -16.73 12.98
N LYS A 243 -8.08 -16.29 12.40
CA LYS A 243 -9.31 -17.09 12.37
C LYS A 243 -9.16 -18.37 11.57
N ALA A 244 -8.48 -18.32 10.42
CA ALA A 244 -8.23 -19.49 9.58
C ALA A 244 -7.35 -20.52 10.31
N GLY A 245 -6.25 -20.08 10.94
CA GLY A 245 -5.38 -20.92 11.75
C GLY A 245 -6.11 -21.56 12.93
N ALA A 246 -6.85 -20.76 13.71
CA ALA A 246 -7.64 -21.27 14.83
C ALA A 246 -8.68 -22.32 14.38
N LYS A 247 -9.38 -22.05 13.26
CA LYS A 247 -10.36 -22.99 12.70
C LYS A 247 -9.71 -24.32 12.29
N ALA A 248 -8.55 -24.26 11.63
CA ALA A 248 -7.81 -25.46 11.22
C ALA A 248 -7.38 -26.30 12.44
N MET A 249 -6.85 -25.67 13.49
CA MET A 249 -6.46 -26.36 14.73
C MET A 249 -7.65 -27.00 15.44
N ILE A 250 -8.80 -26.31 15.54
CA ILE A 250 -10.03 -26.85 16.14
C ILE A 250 -10.55 -28.04 15.33
N GLN A 251 -10.53 -27.96 13.99
CA GLN A 251 -10.98 -29.07 13.14
C GLN A 251 -10.08 -30.30 13.27
N ALA A 252 -8.76 -30.11 13.40
CA ALA A 252 -7.82 -31.20 13.58
C ALA A 252 -7.93 -31.89 14.97
N ALA A 253 -8.44 -31.16 15.99
CA ALA A 253 -8.59 -31.66 17.34
C ALA A 253 -9.93 -32.39 17.61
N ARG A 254 -10.89 -32.35 16.69
CA ARG A 254 -12.24 -32.93 16.80
C ARG A 254 -12.46 -34.01 15.76
#